data_0ada7607688fd38c45904faed7f62efd
#
_entry.id   0ada7607688fd38c45904faed7f62efd
#
_cell.length_a   1.000
_cell.length_b   1.000
_cell.length_c   1.000
_cell.angle_alpha   90.00
_cell.angle_beta   90.00
_cell.angle_gamma   90.00
#
_symmetry.space_group_name_H-M   'P 1'
#
loop_
_entity.id
_entity.type
_entity.pdbx_description
1 polymer ?
#
loop_
_entity_poly.entity_id
_entity_poly.type
_entity_poly.pdbx_seq_one_letter_code
_entity_poly.pdbx_strand_id
1 'polypeptide(L)'
;MRDLKKSDRNRVVFNDTVSGTKIGVYYATPTAAQVKGYRQASIRRQGNKVVMNTFDPALKYGLEIITGFDEGVFGYDGQPISADPVSPHFRQDWKVLLAETASDIVTLVAQVAFDGVRMDNGDGALSFEGEKDGEVIEEALPLAKS
;
A
#
# COMPACT_ATOMS: atom_id res chain seq x y z
N MET A 1 1.72 -18.56 -10.34
CA MET A 1 1.25 -18.02 -11.62
C MET A 1 0.48 -16.73 -11.39
N ARG A 2 0.74 -15.73 -12.20
CA ARG A 2 0.00 -14.48 -12.10
C ARG A 2 -1.10 -14.47 -13.17
N ASP A 3 -2.35 -14.37 -12.74
CA ASP A 3 -3.48 -14.21 -13.65
C ASP A 3 -3.51 -12.76 -14.13
N LEU A 4 -3.51 -12.56 -15.45
CA LEU A 4 -3.49 -11.22 -16.03
C LEU A 4 -4.88 -10.60 -16.18
N LYS A 5 -5.91 -11.32 -15.78
CA LYS A 5 -7.24 -10.75 -15.73
C LYS A 5 -7.35 -9.79 -14.55
N LYS A 6 -7.80 -8.56 -14.80
CA LYS A 6 -7.98 -7.57 -13.75
C LYS A 6 -9.07 -8.02 -12.78
N SER A 7 -8.84 -7.74 -11.51
CA SER A 7 -9.81 -8.03 -10.45
C SER A 7 -9.92 -6.82 -9.54
N ASP A 8 -11.12 -6.53 -9.04
CA ASP A 8 -11.34 -5.54 -8.02
C ASP A 8 -11.46 -6.16 -6.62
N ARG A 9 -11.20 -7.47 -6.51
CA ARG A 9 -11.30 -8.19 -5.25
C ARG A 9 -10.05 -9.02 -4.96
N ASN A 10 -8.89 -8.45 -5.21
CA ASN A 10 -7.66 -9.07 -4.72
C ASN A 10 -7.66 -8.94 -3.20
N ARG A 11 -7.30 -10.01 -2.50
CA ARG A 11 -7.36 -10.01 -1.04
C ARG A 11 -5.97 -10.15 -0.46
N VAL A 12 -5.67 -9.34 0.54
CA VAL A 12 -4.45 -9.45 1.33
C VAL A 12 -4.85 -9.49 2.80
N VAL A 13 -4.12 -10.28 3.58
CA VAL A 13 -4.39 -10.44 5.01
C VAL A 13 -3.20 -9.96 5.80
N PHE A 14 -3.46 -9.09 6.77
CA PHE A 14 -2.43 -8.56 7.66
C PHE A 14 -2.66 -9.08 9.08
N ASN A 15 -1.57 -9.27 9.81
CA ASN A 15 -1.65 -9.53 11.24
C ASN A 15 -1.60 -8.18 11.95
N ASP A 16 -2.67 -7.86 12.66
CA ASP A 16 -2.74 -6.60 13.41
C ASP A 16 -2.32 -6.86 14.85
N THR A 17 -1.16 -6.32 15.22
CA THR A 17 -0.64 -6.50 16.57
C THR A 17 -1.36 -5.63 17.61
N VAL A 18 -2.07 -4.59 17.16
CA VAL A 18 -2.83 -3.73 18.07
C VAL A 18 -4.07 -4.45 18.58
N SER A 19 -4.85 -5.04 17.67
CA SER A 19 -6.07 -5.77 18.05
C SER A 19 -5.83 -7.26 18.29
N GLY A 20 -4.69 -7.78 17.84
CA GLY A 20 -4.38 -9.21 17.94
C GLY A 20 -5.14 -10.07 16.95
N THR A 21 -5.71 -9.47 15.91
CA THR A 21 -6.54 -10.17 14.92
C THR A 21 -5.93 -10.09 13.54
N LYS A 22 -6.49 -10.88 12.62
CA LYS A 22 -6.14 -10.81 11.21
C LYS A 22 -7.13 -9.92 10.49
N ILE A 23 -6.61 -9.07 9.60
CA ILE A 23 -7.42 -8.10 8.85
C ILE A 23 -7.30 -8.43 7.37
N GLY A 24 -8.40 -8.81 6.74
CA GLY A 24 -8.47 -9.03 5.30
C GLY A 24 -8.95 -7.77 4.59
N VAL A 25 -8.20 -7.32 3.60
CA VAL A 25 -8.51 -6.12 2.84
C VAL A 25 -8.54 -6.47 1.36
N TYR A 26 -9.49 -5.89 0.64
CA TYR A 26 -9.67 -6.10 -0.80
C TYR A 26 -9.21 -4.88 -1.57
N TYR A 27 -8.57 -5.12 -2.70
CA TYR A 27 -8.10 -4.01 -3.55
C TYR A 27 -8.22 -4.39 -5.02
N ALA A 28 -8.37 -3.36 -5.85
CA ALA A 28 -8.42 -3.51 -7.29
C ALA A 28 -7.01 -3.61 -7.85
N THR A 29 -6.84 -4.39 -8.92
CA THR A 29 -5.58 -4.45 -9.65
C THR A 29 -5.22 -3.05 -10.13
N PRO A 30 -4.02 -2.51 -9.78
CA PRO A 30 -3.65 -1.17 -10.23
C PRO A 30 -3.56 -1.08 -11.75
N THR A 31 -3.96 0.06 -12.28
CA THR A 31 -3.77 0.35 -13.70
C THR A 31 -2.34 0.79 -13.96
N ALA A 32 -1.93 0.73 -15.23
CA ALA A 32 -0.59 1.22 -15.61
C ALA A 32 -0.41 2.70 -15.25
N ALA A 33 -1.47 3.50 -15.40
CA ALA A 33 -1.42 4.91 -15.04
C ALA A 33 -1.18 5.09 -13.53
N GLN A 34 -1.84 4.27 -12.72
CA GLN A 34 -1.64 4.31 -11.26
C GLN A 34 -0.22 3.89 -10.87
N VAL A 35 0.30 2.83 -11.51
CA VAL A 35 1.69 2.39 -11.25
C VAL A 35 2.67 3.50 -11.60
N LYS A 36 2.48 4.12 -12.76
CA LYS A 36 3.34 5.22 -13.19
C LYS A 36 3.27 6.40 -12.22
N GLY A 37 2.06 6.79 -11.83
CA GLY A 37 1.86 7.91 -10.92
C GLY A 37 2.47 7.64 -9.55
N TYR A 38 2.30 6.43 -9.03
CA TYR A 38 2.86 6.03 -7.76
C TYR A 38 4.38 6.13 -7.77
N ARG A 39 5.02 5.61 -8.81
CA ARG A 39 6.48 5.62 -8.91
C ARG A 39 7.02 7.03 -9.07
N GLN A 40 6.37 7.84 -9.89
CA GLN A 40 6.80 9.24 -10.07
C GLN A 40 6.66 10.04 -8.78
N ALA A 41 5.58 9.83 -8.04
CA ALA A 41 5.34 10.54 -6.80
C ALA A 41 6.30 10.10 -5.68
N SER A 42 6.82 8.87 -5.76
CA SER A 42 7.72 8.33 -4.74
C SER A 42 9.12 8.92 -4.82
N ILE A 43 9.47 9.56 -5.93
CA ILE A 43 10.80 10.12 -6.15
C ILE A 43 10.64 11.59 -6.46
N ARG A 44 11.30 12.44 -5.68
CA ARG A 44 11.32 13.89 -5.92
C ARG A 44 12.73 14.40 -6.01
N ARG A 45 12.90 15.42 -6.83
CA ARG A 45 14.18 16.11 -6.95
C ARG A 45 14.08 17.46 -6.24
N GLN A 46 15.00 17.69 -5.31
CA GLN A 46 15.13 18.96 -4.63
C GLN A 46 16.54 19.48 -4.87
N GLY A 47 16.69 20.42 -5.79
CA GLY A 47 18.00 20.90 -6.19
C GLY A 47 18.79 19.77 -6.80
N ASN A 48 19.94 19.45 -6.21
CA ASN A 48 20.81 18.37 -6.67
C ASN A 48 20.54 17.03 -5.95
N LYS A 49 19.53 16.99 -5.10
CA LYS A 49 19.21 15.78 -4.32
C LYS A 49 18.00 15.07 -4.86
N VAL A 50 18.02 13.75 -4.76
CA VAL A 50 16.84 12.92 -5.02
C VAL A 50 16.28 12.52 -3.65
N VAL A 51 15.01 12.84 -3.43
CA VAL A 51 14.33 12.57 -2.16
C VAL A 51 13.28 11.50 -2.41
N MET A 52 13.32 10.44 -1.59
CA MET A 52 12.32 9.37 -1.64
C MET A 52 11.21 9.69 -0.64
N ASN A 53 9.97 9.70 -1.11
CA ASN A 53 8.80 9.84 -0.26
C ASN A 53 7.83 8.74 -0.63
N THR A 54 7.75 7.72 0.21
CA THR A 54 6.90 6.58 -0.06
C THR A 54 5.58 6.64 0.69
N PHE A 55 5.51 7.42 1.76
CA PHE A 55 4.29 7.46 2.58
C PHE A 55 3.13 8.14 1.85
N ASP A 56 3.33 9.35 1.34
CA ASP A 56 2.24 10.12 0.74
C ASP A 56 1.66 9.42 -0.51
N PRO A 57 2.48 8.96 -1.47
CA PRO A 57 1.92 8.22 -2.59
C PRO A 57 1.31 6.88 -2.18
N ALA A 58 1.87 6.19 -1.19
CA ALA A 58 1.28 4.93 -0.72
C ALA A 58 -0.09 5.18 -0.11
N LEU A 59 -0.25 6.24 0.66
CA LEU A 59 -1.56 6.57 1.23
C LEU A 59 -2.55 6.95 0.14
N LYS A 60 -2.15 7.82 -0.79
CA LYS A 60 -3.03 8.28 -1.86
C LYS A 60 -3.48 7.12 -2.75
N TYR A 61 -2.52 6.39 -3.29
CA TYR A 61 -2.82 5.32 -4.25
C TYR A 61 -3.39 4.09 -3.57
N GLY A 62 -3.00 3.83 -2.32
CA GLY A 62 -3.62 2.77 -1.53
C GLY A 62 -5.11 3.01 -1.36
N LEU A 63 -5.51 4.25 -1.02
CA LEU A 63 -6.93 4.59 -0.91
C LEU A 63 -7.68 4.45 -2.22
N GLU A 64 -7.02 4.77 -3.35
CA GLU A 64 -7.66 4.64 -4.66
C GLU A 64 -7.99 3.19 -4.98
N ILE A 65 -7.11 2.26 -4.64
CA ILE A 65 -7.27 0.87 -5.05
C ILE A 65 -8.04 0.02 -4.03
N ILE A 66 -8.12 0.42 -2.76
CA ILE A 66 -8.85 -0.35 -1.75
C ILE A 66 -10.34 -0.34 -2.09
N THR A 67 -10.93 -1.54 -2.20
CA THR A 67 -12.35 -1.70 -2.53
C THR A 67 -13.18 -2.17 -1.35
N GLY A 68 -12.56 -2.66 -0.27
CA GLY A 68 -13.30 -3.10 0.89
C GLY A 68 -12.43 -3.86 1.86
N PHE A 69 -13.08 -4.44 2.87
CA PHE A 69 -12.42 -5.25 3.89
C PHE A 69 -13.40 -6.26 4.44
N ASP A 70 -12.89 -7.29 5.11
CA ASP A 70 -13.74 -8.32 5.70
C ASP A 70 -14.65 -7.72 6.77
N GLU A 71 -15.86 -8.27 6.89
CA GLU A 71 -16.82 -7.83 7.90
C GLU A 71 -16.25 -8.06 9.30
N GLY A 72 -16.43 -7.07 10.17
CA GLY A 72 -16.03 -7.19 11.56
C GLY A 72 -14.56 -6.93 11.85
N VAL A 73 -13.73 -6.62 10.84
CA VAL A 73 -12.29 -6.40 11.09
C VAL A 73 -11.98 -4.96 11.50
N PHE A 74 -12.85 -4.01 11.17
CA PHE A 74 -12.71 -2.61 11.60
C PHE A 74 -13.96 -2.17 12.34
N GLY A 75 -13.76 -1.29 13.29
CA GLY A 75 -14.85 -0.70 14.04
C GLY A 75 -14.62 0.77 14.29
N TYR A 76 -15.69 1.44 14.72
CA TYR A 76 -15.64 2.83 15.12
C TYR A 76 -16.50 3.02 16.34
N ASP A 77 -15.92 3.56 17.39
CA ASP A 77 -16.61 3.82 18.67
C ASP A 77 -17.30 2.56 19.20
N GLY A 78 -16.59 1.43 19.13
CA GLY A 78 -17.09 0.15 19.67
C GLY A 78 -18.05 -0.59 18.78
N GLN A 79 -18.40 -0.04 17.60
CA GLN A 79 -19.31 -0.67 16.68
C GLN A 79 -18.59 -1.10 15.40
N PRO A 80 -18.91 -2.28 14.84
CA PRO A 80 -18.29 -2.67 13.58
C PRO A 80 -18.75 -1.74 12.46
N ILE A 81 -17.85 -1.54 11.47
CA ILE A 81 -18.17 -0.81 10.25
C ILE A 81 -17.93 -1.72 9.04
N SER A 82 -18.54 -1.35 7.92
CA SER A 82 -18.41 -2.11 6.68
C SER A 82 -18.24 -1.16 5.49
N ALA A 83 -17.53 -1.63 4.50
CA ALA A 83 -17.39 -0.97 3.20
C ALA A 83 -18.46 -1.45 2.21
N ASP A 84 -19.23 -2.47 2.57
CA ASP A 84 -20.24 -3.05 1.71
C ASP A 84 -21.57 -2.29 1.87
N PRO A 85 -22.08 -1.65 0.80
CA PRO A 85 -23.33 -0.87 0.91
C PRO A 85 -24.54 -1.70 1.33
N VAL A 86 -24.47 -3.03 1.17
CA VAL A 86 -25.58 -3.91 1.56
C VAL A 86 -25.52 -4.26 3.04
N SER A 87 -24.36 -4.09 3.67
CA SER A 87 -24.20 -4.43 5.08
C SER A 87 -24.97 -3.45 5.98
N PRO A 88 -25.59 -3.93 7.08
CA PRO A 88 -26.20 -3.03 8.06
C PRO A 88 -25.19 -2.15 8.79
N HIS A 89 -23.91 -2.47 8.68
CA HIS A 89 -22.81 -1.71 9.32
C HIS A 89 -22.11 -0.77 8.34
N PHE A 90 -22.64 -0.58 7.14
CA PHE A 90 -22.03 0.26 6.13
C PHE A 90 -21.86 1.70 6.61
N ARG A 91 -20.63 2.23 6.38
CA ARG A 91 -20.35 3.65 6.60
C ARG A 91 -19.86 4.25 5.31
N GLN A 92 -20.51 5.32 4.87
CA GLN A 92 -20.16 5.96 3.61
C GLN A 92 -18.75 6.58 3.65
N ASP A 93 -18.29 7.00 4.84
CA ASP A 93 -16.99 7.63 5.03
C ASP A 93 -15.88 6.64 5.42
N TRP A 94 -16.04 5.35 5.11
CA TRP A 94 -15.08 4.34 5.55
C TRP A 94 -13.67 4.60 5.03
N LYS A 95 -13.51 5.13 3.81
CA LYS A 95 -12.18 5.45 3.29
C LYS A 95 -11.51 6.58 4.05
N VAL A 96 -12.29 7.58 4.44
CA VAL A 96 -11.77 8.69 5.25
C VAL A 96 -11.29 8.17 6.59
N LEU A 97 -12.06 7.30 7.23
CA LEU A 97 -11.66 6.70 8.50
C LEU A 97 -10.39 5.88 8.37
N LEU A 98 -10.24 5.10 7.30
CA LEU A 98 -9.02 4.34 7.07
C LEU A 98 -7.82 5.27 6.88
N ALA A 99 -7.99 6.36 6.14
CA ALA A 99 -6.90 7.30 5.92
C ALA A 99 -6.43 7.95 7.22
N GLU A 100 -7.36 8.27 8.10
CA GLU A 100 -7.05 9.01 9.33
C GLU A 100 -6.57 8.12 10.46
N THR A 101 -7.08 6.89 10.55
CA THR A 101 -6.83 6.05 11.72
C THR A 101 -6.19 4.71 11.42
N ALA A 102 -6.08 4.33 10.15
CA ALA A 102 -5.46 3.07 9.74
C ALA A 102 -4.54 3.27 8.54
N SER A 103 -3.81 4.38 8.52
CA SER A 103 -2.89 4.68 7.41
C SER A 103 -1.79 3.62 7.26
N ASP A 104 -1.41 2.95 8.35
CA ASP A 104 -0.47 1.85 8.29
C ASP A 104 -0.99 0.71 7.42
N ILE A 105 -2.27 0.36 7.55
CA ILE A 105 -2.89 -0.68 6.71
C ILE A 105 -2.95 -0.22 5.26
N VAL A 106 -3.39 1.02 5.03
CA VAL A 106 -3.52 1.56 3.67
C VAL A 106 -2.19 1.56 2.94
N THR A 107 -1.12 2.01 3.61
CA THR A 107 0.20 2.05 2.99
C THR A 107 0.76 0.65 2.75
N LEU A 108 0.45 -0.32 3.61
CA LEU A 108 0.86 -1.70 3.37
C LEU A 108 0.14 -2.31 2.16
N VAL A 109 -1.13 -2.00 1.98
CA VAL A 109 -1.86 -2.44 0.77
C VAL A 109 -1.19 -1.89 -0.48
N ALA A 110 -0.81 -0.62 -0.46
CA ALA A 110 -0.09 -0.01 -1.58
C ALA A 110 1.23 -0.72 -1.84
N GLN A 111 1.99 -1.05 -0.80
CA GLN A 111 3.25 -1.75 -0.97
C GLN A 111 3.04 -3.12 -1.61
N VAL A 112 2.03 -3.86 -1.18
CA VAL A 112 1.73 -5.16 -1.79
C VAL A 112 1.35 -4.99 -3.26
N ALA A 113 0.48 -4.03 -3.55
CA ALA A 113 -0.06 -3.86 -4.90
C ALA A 113 0.94 -3.25 -5.88
N PHE A 114 1.77 -2.30 -5.44
CA PHE A 114 2.66 -1.55 -6.32
C PHE A 114 4.11 -2.03 -6.28
N ASP A 115 4.54 -2.59 -5.14
CA ASP A 115 5.94 -2.97 -4.92
C ASP A 115 6.12 -4.47 -4.68
N GLY A 116 5.13 -5.27 -5.07
CA GLY A 116 5.15 -6.71 -4.82
C GLY A 116 6.07 -7.50 -5.73
N VAL A 117 6.66 -6.88 -6.74
CA VAL A 117 7.56 -7.55 -7.67
C VAL A 117 8.98 -7.12 -7.37
N ARG A 118 9.87 -8.09 -7.24
CA ARG A 118 11.28 -7.83 -6.95
C ARG A 118 12.16 -8.62 -7.90
N MET A 119 13.36 -8.11 -8.10
CA MET A 119 14.35 -8.84 -8.90
C MET A 119 14.88 -10.03 -8.10
N ASP A 120 15.06 -11.13 -8.81
CA ASP A 120 15.70 -12.31 -8.24
C ASP A 120 17.21 -12.17 -8.46
N ASN A 121 17.96 -12.09 -7.37
CA ASN A 121 19.42 -11.94 -7.43
C ASN A 121 20.14 -13.29 -7.39
N GLY A 122 19.38 -14.37 -7.55
CA GLY A 122 19.96 -15.69 -7.62
C GLY A 122 20.18 -16.38 -6.29
N ASP A 123 20.42 -15.63 -5.24
CA ASP A 123 20.62 -16.20 -3.90
C ASP A 123 19.43 -15.96 -3.00
N GLY A 124 18.36 -15.37 -3.55
CA GLY A 124 17.18 -15.02 -2.79
C GLY A 124 17.34 -13.81 -1.93
N ALA A 125 18.50 -13.19 -1.90
CA ALA A 125 18.71 -11.99 -1.12
C ALA A 125 18.06 -10.80 -1.81
N LEU A 126 17.47 -9.96 -1.00
CA LEU A 126 16.95 -8.70 -1.47
C LEU A 126 17.84 -7.62 -0.97
N SER A 127 18.33 -7.09 -1.79
CA SER A 127 19.20 -6.01 -1.38
C SER A 127 18.40 -4.79 -0.96
N PHE A 128 18.09 -5.34 -1.08
CA PHE A 128 17.89 -4.39 -0.85
C PHE A 128 18.04 -3.50 -0.75
N GLU A 129 17.67 -3.54 -0.77
CA GLU A 129 17.68 -2.94 -0.65
C GLU A 129 18.01 -2.20 -0.47
N GLY A 130 17.95 -2.14 -0.25
CA GLY A 130 18.21 -1.58 0.02
C GLY A 130 18.49 -1.00 0.22
N GLU A 131 18.30 -1.10 0.51
CA GLU A 131 18.40 -0.66 0.87
C GLU A 131 18.83 -0.09 1.27
N LYS A 132 18.83 -0.12 1.59
CA LYS A 132 19.11 0.43 2.13
C LYS A 132 19.28 1.19 2.42
N ASP A 133 18.90 1.35 2.61
CA ASP A 133 18.91 2.08 3.01
C ASP A 133 19.05 2.72 2.95
N GLY A 134 18.82 3.02 2.84
CA GLY A 134 18.65 3.53 2.91
C GLY A 134 19.01 4.09 2.56
N GLU A 135 19.14 4.08 2.61
CA GLU A 135 19.40 4.56 2.30
C GLU A 135 19.70 4.81 1.59
N VAL A 136 19.82 4.76 1.32
CA VAL A 136 19.97 5.06 0.65
C VAL A 136 20.25 5.33 -0.04
N ILE A 137 20.24 5.38 -0.34
CA ILE A 137 20.51 5.78 -0.88
C ILE A 137 21.15 6.51 -1.08
N GLU A 138 21.41 7.10 -0.90
CA GLU A 138 22.06 7.78 -0.97
C GLU A 138 22.68 7.66 -1.52
N GLU A 139 22.80 7.65 -2.08
CA GLU A 139 23.17 7.58 -2.59
C GLU A 139 23.15 7.12 -3.47
N ALA A 140 22.82 7.47 -3.94
CA ALA A 140 22.49 7.13 -4.65
C ALA A 140 22.41 7.10 -5.64
N LEU A 141 22.35 7.24 -5.93
CA LEU A 141 21.99 7.18 -6.63
C LEU A 141 22.23 7.36 -7.43
N PRO A 142 22.44 7.68 -7.75
CA PRO A 142 22.31 7.80 -8.27
C PRO A 142 22.25 7.83 -8.86
N LEU A 143 21.94 8.10 -8.88
CA LEU A 143 21.65 8.13 -8.85
C LEU A 143 21.86 8.02 -8.83
N ALA A 144 21.99 8.49 -8.80
CA ALA A 144 21.92 8.34 -8.16
C ALA A 144 22.28 8.18 -7.82
N LYS A 145 22.41 8.31 -7.62
CA LYS A 145 22.49 8.17 -6.78
C LYS A 145 22.58 7.89 -6.49
N SER A 146 22.86 8.49 -6.70
CA SER A 146 22.73 8.37 -5.99
C SER A 146 22.81 8.11 -5.88
#